data_75b3db5a34aba9411f9f35f60389486c
#
_entry.id   75b3db5a34aba9411f9f35f60389486c
#
_cell.length_a   1.000
_cell.length_b   1.000
_cell.length_c   1.000
_cell.angle_alpha   90.00
_cell.angle_beta   90.00
_cell.angle_gamma   90.00
#
_symmetry.space_group_name_H-M   'P 1'
#
loop_
_entity.id
_entity.type
_entity.pdbx_description
1 polymer ?
#
loop_
_entity_poly.entity_id
_entity_poly.type
_entity_poly.pdbx_seq_one_letter_code
_entity_poly.pdbx_strand_id
1 'polypeptide(L)'
;MSGRVCLECGSPHPGAGDFCADGCRTAFNNRRKARGAELYDLFMAHRFDRTRARQLRVLQAMNRLASNWRAEDHERRGSRRSWRLPQDVLETRPYLRAIVTIDRTGRRAQR
;
A
#
# COMPACT_ATOMS: atom_id res chain seq x y z
N MET A 1 -7.84 19.69 -18.58
CA MET A 1 -7.27 18.35 -18.58
C MET A 1 -6.30 18.20 -17.42
N SER A 2 -6.51 17.18 -16.68
CA SER A 2 -5.69 16.98 -15.51
C SER A 2 -4.47 16.16 -15.88
N GLY A 3 -3.29 16.65 -15.62
CA GLY A 3 -2.10 15.86 -15.57
C GLY A 3 -2.15 14.93 -14.38
N ARG A 4 -1.16 14.06 -14.28
CA ARG A 4 -1.02 13.21 -13.10
C ARG A 4 -0.54 14.04 -11.92
N VAL A 5 -0.82 13.54 -10.74
CA VAL A 5 -0.36 14.16 -9.49
C VAL A 5 0.67 13.23 -8.87
N CYS A 6 1.81 13.79 -8.46
CA CYS A 6 2.87 13.03 -7.83
C CYS A 6 2.37 12.41 -6.51
N LEU A 7 2.57 11.11 -6.35
CA LEU A 7 2.14 10.42 -5.13
C LEU A 7 2.91 10.88 -3.89
N GLU A 8 4.11 11.41 -4.07
CA GLU A 8 4.92 11.84 -2.93
C GLU A 8 4.65 13.28 -2.50
N CYS A 9 4.71 14.23 -3.44
CA CYS A 9 4.62 15.64 -3.08
C CYS A 9 3.29 16.30 -3.45
N GLY A 10 2.44 15.62 -4.19
CA GLY A 10 1.14 16.14 -4.55
C GLY A 10 1.14 17.16 -5.70
N SER A 11 2.30 17.45 -6.26
CA SER A 11 2.39 18.41 -7.36
C SER A 11 1.91 17.80 -8.66
N PRO A 12 1.21 18.57 -9.49
CA PRO A 12 0.90 18.11 -10.84
C PRO A 12 2.18 17.95 -11.67
N HIS A 13 2.20 16.98 -12.57
CA HIS A 13 3.31 16.80 -13.50
C HIS A 13 2.78 16.24 -14.82
N PRO A 14 3.44 16.57 -15.94
CA PRO A 14 2.97 16.13 -17.25
C PRO A 14 3.36 14.72 -17.62
N GLY A 15 4.27 14.10 -16.86
CA GLY A 15 4.77 12.77 -17.16
C GLY A 15 3.73 11.67 -16.93
N ALA A 16 4.02 10.50 -17.46
CA ALA A 16 3.11 9.35 -17.37
C ALA A 16 3.23 8.58 -16.05
N GLY A 17 4.31 8.77 -15.30
CA GLY A 17 4.55 8.02 -14.08
C GLY A 17 3.84 8.56 -12.86
N ASP A 18 4.07 7.93 -11.74
CA ASP A 18 3.45 8.28 -10.46
C ASP A 18 4.18 9.41 -9.74
N PHE A 19 5.36 9.80 -10.20
CA PHE A 19 6.23 10.76 -9.51
C PHE A 19 6.73 11.84 -10.44
N CYS A 20 6.92 13.03 -9.90
CA CYS A 20 7.45 14.16 -10.66
C CYS A 20 8.96 14.14 -10.80
N ALA A 21 9.66 13.41 -9.93
CA ALA A 21 11.13 13.34 -9.93
C ALA A 21 11.58 12.06 -9.21
N ASP A 22 12.86 11.71 -9.43
CA ASP A 22 13.43 10.52 -8.79
C ASP A 22 13.52 10.63 -7.28
N GLY A 23 13.76 11.83 -6.76
CA GLY A 23 13.76 12.05 -5.32
C GLY A 23 12.41 11.72 -4.68
N CYS A 24 11.33 12.09 -5.36
CA CYS A 24 9.98 11.76 -4.89
C CYS A 24 9.73 10.25 -4.92
N ARG A 25 10.19 9.59 -5.98
CA ARG A 25 10.07 8.13 -6.07
C ARG A 25 10.79 7.44 -4.92
N THR A 26 12.01 7.86 -4.63
CA THR A 26 12.82 7.28 -3.56
C THR A 26 12.17 7.50 -2.20
N ALA A 27 11.73 8.72 -1.93
CA ALA A 27 11.08 9.05 -0.65
C ALA A 27 9.80 8.23 -0.45
N PHE A 28 8.99 8.14 -1.49
CA PHE A 28 7.76 7.36 -1.44
C PHE A 28 8.04 5.88 -1.17
N ASN A 29 8.99 5.30 -1.91
CA ASN A 29 9.30 3.88 -1.76
C ASN A 29 9.89 3.56 -0.39
N ASN A 30 10.73 4.45 0.15
CA ASN A 30 11.29 4.27 1.49
C ASN A 30 10.19 4.31 2.56
N ARG A 31 9.24 5.23 2.43
CA ARG A 31 8.11 5.32 3.36
C ARG A 31 7.22 4.09 3.24
N ARG A 32 6.96 3.64 2.02
CA ARG A 32 6.15 2.44 1.80
C ARG A 32 6.79 1.20 2.42
N LYS A 33 8.11 1.06 2.31
CA LYS A 33 8.81 -0.07 2.91
C LYS A 33 8.70 -0.05 4.43
N ALA A 34 8.87 1.11 5.05
CA ALA A 34 8.77 1.25 6.50
C ALA A 34 7.35 0.93 6.99
N ARG A 35 6.35 1.46 6.30
CA ARG A 35 4.95 1.21 6.64
C ARG A 35 4.57 -0.25 6.40
N GLY A 36 5.09 -0.82 5.32
CA GLY A 36 4.84 -2.22 4.98
C GLY A 36 5.40 -3.19 5.99
N ALA A 37 6.55 -2.87 6.57
CA ALA A 37 7.14 -3.71 7.60
C ALA A 37 6.22 -3.82 8.83
N GLU A 38 5.67 -2.70 9.28
CA GLU A 38 4.72 -2.71 10.40
C GLU A 38 3.45 -3.48 10.05
N LEU A 39 2.92 -3.23 8.86
CA LEU A 39 1.70 -3.89 8.43
C LEU A 39 1.90 -5.39 8.24
N TYR A 40 3.06 -5.80 7.76
CA TYR A 40 3.36 -7.22 7.58
C TYR A 40 3.22 -7.98 8.88
N ASP A 41 3.84 -7.49 9.94
CA ASP A 41 3.80 -8.17 11.23
C ASP A 41 2.38 -8.28 11.77
N LEU A 42 1.61 -7.20 11.65
CA LEU A 42 0.24 -7.20 12.11
C LEU A 42 -0.66 -8.09 11.27
N PHE A 43 -0.48 -8.06 9.95
CA PHE A 43 -1.31 -8.85 9.07
C PHE A 43 -1.04 -10.35 9.24
N MET A 44 0.22 -10.74 9.40
CA MET A 44 0.55 -12.14 9.63
C MET A 44 -0.08 -12.64 10.93
N ALA A 45 -0.03 -11.83 11.99
CA ALA A 45 -0.69 -12.16 13.25
C ALA A 45 -2.20 -12.26 13.07
N HIS A 46 -2.79 -11.30 12.37
CA HIS A 46 -4.23 -11.30 12.11
C HIS A 46 -4.67 -12.55 11.34
N ARG A 47 -3.85 -12.99 10.40
CA ARG A 47 -4.20 -14.12 9.54
C ARG A 47 -3.95 -15.47 10.20
N PHE A 48 -2.87 -15.62 10.95
CA PHE A 48 -2.41 -16.92 11.41
C PHE A 48 -2.44 -17.12 12.93
N ASP A 49 -2.70 -16.08 13.70
CA ASP A 49 -2.87 -16.17 15.16
C ASP A 49 -4.13 -15.38 15.55
N ARG A 50 -5.25 -15.81 15.01
CA ARG A 50 -6.49 -15.02 15.08
C ARG A 50 -6.98 -14.80 16.50
N THR A 51 -6.88 -15.79 17.35
CA THR A 51 -7.35 -15.67 18.73
C THR A 51 -6.57 -14.59 19.47
N ARG A 52 -5.24 -14.66 19.41
CA ARG A 52 -4.39 -13.67 20.08
C ARG A 52 -4.52 -12.29 19.40
N ALA A 53 -4.57 -12.27 18.09
CA ALA A 53 -4.74 -11.03 17.37
C ALA A 53 -6.05 -10.31 17.73
N ARG A 54 -7.11 -11.08 17.92
CA ARG A 54 -8.40 -10.51 18.36
C ARG A 54 -8.29 -9.96 19.77
N GLN A 55 -7.67 -10.70 20.68
CA GLN A 55 -7.47 -10.26 22.06
C GLN A 55 -6.67 -8.97 22.14
N LEU A 56 -5.65 -8.85 21.30
CA LEU A 56 -4.76 -7.69 21.28
C LEU A 56 -5.21 -6.60 20.30
N ARG A 57 -6.37 -6.79 19.66
CA ARG A 57 -6.99 -5.81 18.77
C ARG A 57 -6.11 -5.43 17.58
N VAL A 58 -5.51 -6.43 16.96
CA VAL A 58 -4.58 -6.25 15.84
C VAL A 58 -5.26 -5.59 14.64
N LEU A 59 -6.49 -6.01 14.30
CA LEU A 59 -7.21 -5.38 13.18
C LEU A 59 -7.42 -3.89 13.40
N GLN A 60 -7.79 -3.51 14.63
CA GLN A 60 -7.96 -2.10 14.97
C GLN A 60 -6.65 -1.34 14.84
N ALA A 61 -5.52 -1.96 15.23
CA ALA A 61 -4.20 -1.37 15.06
C ALA A 61 -3.87 -1.13 13.59
N MET A 62 -4.16 -2.12 12.73
CA MET A 62 -3.95 -1.98 11.28
C MET A 62 -4.75 -0.82 10.72
N ASN A 63 -6.02 -0.74 11.09
CA ASN A 63 -6.89 0.34 10.62
C ASN A 63 -6.42 1.70 11.14
N ARG A 64 -5.97 1.76 12.37
CA ARG A 64 -5.46 3.00 12.96
C ARG A 64 -4.19 3.46 12.27
N LEU A 65 -3.27 2.52 11.96
CA LEU A 65 -2.07 2.86 11.22
C LEU A 65 -2.40 3.47 9.86
N ALA A 66 -3.33 2.86 9.14
CA ALA A 66 -3.74 3.38 7.83
C ALA A 66 -4.31 4.79 7.94
N SER A 67 -5.15 5.03 8.94
CA SER A 67 -5.73 6.35 9.17
C SER A 67 -4.65 7.38 9.51
N ASN A 68 -3.68 6.99 10.33
CA ASN A 68 -2.57 7.88 10.70
C ASN A 68 -1.71 8.21 9.48
N TRP A 69 -1.41 7.21 8.66
CA TRP A 69 -0.61 7.42 7.45
C TRP A 69 -1.32 8.37 6.48
N ARG A 70 -2.63 8.20 6.33
CA ARG A 70 -3.41 9.10 5.49
C ARG A 70 -3.35 10.53 6.01
N ALA A 71 -3.48 10.73 7.31
CA ALA A 71 -3.40 12.05 7.92
C ALA A 71 -2.03 12.68 7.72
N GLU A 72 -0.96 11.91 7.95
CA GLU A 72 0.41 12.38 7.72
C GLU A 72 0.62 12.81 6.27
N ASP A 73 0.11 12.01 5.33
CA ASP A 73 0.24 12.32 3.92
C ASP A 73 -0.53 13.59 3.55
N HIS A 74 -1.72 13.78 4.11
CA HIS A 74 -2.50 15.01 3.90
C HIS A 74 -1.76 16.24 4.40
N GLU A 75 -1.12 16.15 5.56
CA GLU A 75 -0.34 17.27 6.09
C GLU A 75 0.84 17.61 5.20
N ARG A 76 1.48 16.60 4.61
CA ARG A 76 2.64 16.81 3.77
C ARG A 76 2.29 17.31 2.37
N ARG A 77 1.22 16.81 1.77
CA ARG A 77 0.96 17.02 0.34
C ARG A 77 -0.47 17.40 -0.04
N GLY A 78 -1.34 17.57 0.94
CA GLY A 78 -2.75 17.90 0.67
C GLY A 78 -3.63 16.66 0.65
N SER A 79 -4.92 16.88 0.43
CA SER A 79 -5.96 15.88 0.69
C SER A 79 -6.19 14.88 -0.42
N ARG A 80 -5.39 14.89 -1.48
CA ARG A 80 -5.54 13.92 -2.55
C ARG A 80 -5.01 12.56 -2.13
N ARG A 81 -5.53 11.52 -2.79
CA ARG A 81 -5.12 10.13 -2.53
C ARG A 81 -3.60 9.99 -2.66
N SER A 82 -2.99 9.37 -1.67
CA SER A 82 -1.54 9.19 -1.60
C SER A 82 -1.11 7.74 -1.82
N TRP A 83 -1.99 6.89 -2.32
CA TRP A 83 -1.70 5.49 -2.59
C TRP A 83 -2.14 5.13 -3.99
N ARG A 84 -1.58 4.06 -4.54
CA ARG A 84 -1.97 3.59 -5.86
C ARG A 84 -3.34 2.93 -5.82
N LEU A 85 -4.09 3.09 -6.89
CA LEU A 85 -5.37 2.41 -7.03
C LEU A 85 -5.15 0.90 -7.09
N PRO A 86 -6.05 0.09 -6.51
CA PRO A 86 -5.86 -1.37 -6.50
C PRO A 86 -5.76 -1.97 -7.90
N GLN A 87 -6.52 -1.46 -8.87
CA GLN A 87 -6.44 -1.95 -10.24
C GLN A 87 -5.06 -1.69 -10.85
N ASP A 88 -4.45 -0.55 -10.55
CA ASP A 88 -3.10 -0.23 -11.05
C ASP A 88 -2.06 -1.15 -10.43
N VAL A 89 -2.18 -1.42 -9.14
CA VAL A 89 -1.27 -2.35 -8.46
C VAL A 89 -1.34 -3.72 -9.10
N LEU A 90 -2.55 -4.22 -9.36
CA LEU A 90 -2.72 -5.56 -9.93
C LEU A 90 -2.26 -5.63 -11.38
N GLU A 91 -2.40 -4.55 -12.15
CA GLU A 91 -1.93 -4.51 -13.52
C GLU A 91 -0.41 -4.51 -13.62
N THR A 92 0.25 -3.78 -12.72
CA THR A 92 1.72 -3.71 -12.71
C THR A 92 2.37 -4.91 -12.03
N ARG A 93 1.58 -5.69 -11.30
CA ARG A 93 2.05 -6.89 -10.60
C ARG A 93 1.08 -8.04 -10.84
N PRO A 94 1.03 -8.55 -12.07
CA PRO A 94 0.03 -9.58 -12.41
C PRO A 94 0.15 -10.84 -11.56
N TYR A 95 1.33 -11.12 -10.99
CA TYR A 95 1.47 -12.25 -10.08
C TYR A 95 0.58 -12.12 -8.84
N LEU A 96 0.26 -10.89 -8.41
CA LEU A 96 -0.65 -10.70 -7.27
C LEU A 96 -2.08 -11.10 -7.61
N ARG A 97 -2.48 -10.91 -8.87
CA ARG A 97 -3.80 -11.36 -9.32
C ARG A 97 -3.82 -12.88 -9.44
N ALA A 98 -2.76 -13.45 -9.98
CA ALA A 98 -2.67 -14.90 -10.17
C ALA A 98 -2.65 -15.66 -8.85
N ILE A 99 -2.05 -15.10 -7.80
CA ILE A 99 -1.90 -15.79 -6.52
C ILE A 99 -3.23 -16.11 -5.85
N VAL A 100 -4.31 -15.47 -6.27
CA VAL A 100 -5.65 -15.79 -5.78
C VAL A 100 -6.05 -17.21 -6.18
N THR A 101 -5.60 -17.67 -7.35
CA THR A 101 -5.94 -18.98 -7.87
C THR A 101 -4.77 -19.93 -7.98
N ILE A 102 -3.55 -19.46 -7.78
CA ILE A 102 -2.33 -20.25 -7.92
C ILE A 102 -1.52 -20.09 -6.63
N ASP A 103 -1.15 -21.19 -6.01
CA ASP A 103 -0.34 -21.14 -4.79
C ASP A 103 1.13 -20.85 -5.12
N ARG A 104 1.99 -20.76 -4.09
CA ARG A 104 3.38 -20.40 -4.29
C ARG A 104 4.18 -21.44 -5.10
N THR A 105 3.65 -22.64 -5.27
CA THR A 105 4.30 -23.68 -6.07
C THR A 105 3.84 -23.70 -7.51
N GLY A 106 2.94 -22.79 -7.89
CA GLY A 106 2.37 -22.74 -9.22
C GLY A 106 1.17 -23.65 -9.42
N ARG A 107 0.69 -24.29 -8.36
CA ARG A 107 -0.49 -25.12 -8.42
C ARG A 107 -1.74 -24.33 -8.12
N ARG A 108 -2.88 -24.81 -8.60
CA ARG A 108 -4.14 -24.17 -8.33
C ARG A 108 -4.39 -24.13 -6.82
N ALA A 109 -4.68 -22.94 -6.31
CA ALA A 109 -4.89 -22.75 -4.88
C ALA A 109 -6.11 -23.52 -4.42
N GLN A 110 -5.98 -24.20 -3.26
CA GLN A 110 -7.11 -24.87 -2.61
C GLN A 110 -7.65 -23.99 -1.50
N ARG A 111 -8.94 -24.03 -1.31
CA ARG A 111 -9.58 -23.33 -0.21
C ARG A 111 -9.44 -24.08 1.10
#